data_d57b4f79df62f0b0c395138ab1de0d63
#
_entry.id   d57b4f79df62f0b0c395138ab1de0d63
#
_cell.length_a   1.000
_cell.length_b   1.000
_cell.length_c   1.000
_cell.angle_alpha   90.00
_cell.angle_beta   90.00
_cell.angle_gamma   90.00
#
_symmetry.space_group_name_H-M   'P 1'
#
loop_
_entity.id
_entity.type
_entity.pdbx_description
1 polymer ?
#
loop_
_entity_poly.entity_id
_entity_poly.type
_entity_poly.pdbx_seq_one_letter_code
_entity_poly.pdbx_strand_id
1 'polypeptide(L)'
;MRILIADDQKSVGDTLAALVTQCRHEVVEVVGSGLEAIQAYTRHRPDLVLMDYWMPRLNGATACRNILAKYPAARIILISGTDLSKEIAVSGAIGVLKKPVGLQPLYAALYAAGAPREAGDAGAGP
;
A
#
# COMPACT_ATOMS: atom_id res chain seq x y z
N MET A 1 -10.72 -1.92 6.47
CA MET A 1 -9.88 -2.78 5.60
C MET A 1 -8.75 -3.38 6.42
N ARG A 2 -8.24 -4.47 5.94
CA ARG A 2 -7.03 -5.12 6.46
C ARG A 2 -5.84 -4.61 5.66
N ILE A 3 -4.88 -4.02 6.33
CA ILE A 3 -3.80 -3.27 5.66
C ILE A 3 -2.44 -3.82 6.07
N LEU A 4 -1.60 -4.10 5.08
CA LEU A 4 -0.20 -4.48 5.26
C LEU A 4 0.66 -3.24 5.04
N ILE A 5 1.65 -3.03 5.90
CA ILE A 5 2.56 -1.89 5.80
C ILE A 5 3.98 -2.42 5.62
N ALA A 6 4.70 -1.86 4.65
CA ALA A 6 6.11 -2.19 4.41
C ALA A 6 6.95 -0.92 4.41
N ASP A 7 7.90 -0.83 5.32
CA ASP A 7 8.82 0.30 5.44
C ASP A 7 10.07 -0.20 6.16
N ASP A 8 11.24 0.10 5.60
CA ASP A 8 12.50 -0.38 6.20
C ASP A 8 12.90 0.42 7.44
N GLN A 9 12.26 1.55 7.69
CA GLN A 9 12.48 2.31 8.92
C GLN A 9 11.37 1.97 9.89
N LYS A 10 11.71 1.22 10.93
CA LYS A 10 10.71 0.71 11.87
C LYS A 10 9.86 1.82 12.49
N SER A 11 10.48 2.93 12.86
CA SER A 11 9.74 4.04 13.48
C SER A 11 8.73 4.65 12.52
N VAL A 12 9.06 4.72 11.24
CA VAL A 12 8.14 5.24 10.22
C VAL A 12 6.98 4.27 10.02
N GLY A 13 7.29 2.97 9.92
CA GLY A 13 6.27 1.94 9.79
C GLY A 13 5.31 1.93 10.98
N ASP A 14 5.84 2.05 12.20
CA ASP A 14 5.03 2.07 13.40
C ASP A 14 4.14 3.32 13.46
N THR A 15 4.67 4.47 13.05
CA THR A 15 3.89 5.70 13.00
C THR A 15 2.74 5.57 11.99
N LEU A 16 3.05 5.00 10.82
CA LEU A 16 2.03 4.78 9.80
C LEU A 16 0.96 3.82 10.30
N ALA A 17 1.37 2.77 11.02
CA ALA A 17 0.43 1.81 11.61
C ALA A 17 -0.51 2.51 12.59
N ALA A 18 0.01 3.42 13.41
CA ALA A 18 -0.81 4.17 14.34
C ALA A 18 -1.84 5.04 13.61
N LEU A 19 -1.42 5.70 12.53
CA LEU A 19 -2.32 6.52 11.73
C LEU A 19 -3.42 5.68 11.05
N VAL A 20 -3.05 4.52 10.52
CA VAL A 20 -4.00 3.59 9.89
C VAL A 20 -5.04 3.14 10.91
N THR A 21 -4.60 2.80 12.11
CA THR A 21 -5.48 2.38 13.19
C THR A 21 -6.40 3.53 13.60
N GLN A 22 -5.88 4.75 13.62
CA GLN A 22 -6.69 5.93 13.91
C GLN A 22 -7.78 6.14 12.87
N CYS A 23 -7.52 5.73 11.63
CA CYS A 23 -8.52 5.77 10.56
C CYS A 23 -9.50 4.59 10.63
N ARG A 24 -9.42 3.78 11.68
CA ARG A 24 -10.35 2.66 11.94
C ARG A 24 -10.16 1.50 10.97
N HIS A 25 -8.93 1.24 10.58
CA HIS A 25 -8.58 0.07 9.79
C HIS A 25 -7.66 -0.84 10.59
N GLU A 26 -7.58 -2.09 10.18
CA GLU A 26 -6.75 -3.08 10.87
C GLU A 26 -5.39 -3.18 10.17
N VAL A 27 -4.29 -3.10 10.94
CA VAL A 27 -2.96 -3.36 10.41
C VAL A 27 -2.67 -4.85 10.65
N VAL A 28 -2.51 -5.60 9.56
CA VAL A 28 -2.27 -7.05 9.70
C VAL A 28 -0.82 -7.36 10.00
N GLU A 29 0.10 -6.55 9.50
CA GLU A 29 1.53 -6.71 9.80
C GLU A 29 2.28 -5.47 9.32
N VAL A 30 3.42 -5.18 9.98
CA VAL A 30 4.37 -4.16 9.51
C VAL A 30 5.66 -4.91 9.24
N VAL A 31 6.12 -4.85 8.00
CA VAL A 31 7.34 -5.54 7.57
C VAL A 31 8.39 -4.54 7.11
N GLY A 32 9.64 -4.96 7.01
CA GLY A 32 10.76 -4.06 6.80
C GLY A 32 11.46 -4.18 5.45
N SER A 33 10.93 -4.95 4.52
CA SER A 33 11.58 -5.11 3.21
C SER A 33 10.56 -5.48 2.14
N GLY A 34 10.97 -5.30 0.89
CA GLY A 34 10.13 -5.68 -0.25
C GLY A 34 9.87 -7.18 -0.28
N LEU A 35 10.90 -7.98 0.02
CA LEU A 35 10.73 -9.43 0.04
C LEU A 35 9.75 -9.85 1.13
N GLU A 36 9.88 -9.27 2.33
CA GLU A 36 8.95 -9.55 3.41
C GLU A 36 7.53 -9.14 3.05
N ALA A 37 7.39 -8.03 2.30
CA ALA A 37 6.07 -7.59 1.86
C ALA A 37 5.43 -8.61 0.93
N ILE A 38 6.20 -9.16 -0.01
CA ILE A 38 5.69 -10.20 -0.92
C ILE A 38 5.26 -11.43 -0.13
N GLN A 39 6.06 -11.86 0.82
CA GLN A 39 5.75 -13.02 1.66
C GLN A 39 4.54 -12.77 2.54
N ALA A 40 4.47 -11.58 3.14
CA ALA A 40 3.34 -11.21 3.99
C ALA A 40 2.04 -11.10 3.20
N TYR A 41 2.11 -10.64 1.97
CA TYR A 41 0.92 -10.59 1.13
C TYR A 41 0.34 -11.99 0.94
N THR A 42 1.18 -12.96 0.70
CA THR A 42 0.72 -14.35 0.53
C THR A 42 0.08 -14.88 1.81
N ARG A 43 0.66 -14.54 2.99
CA ARG A 43 0.12 -15.00 4.27
C ARG A 43 -1.22 -14.36 4.60
N HIS A 44 -1.32 -13.05 4.40
CA HIS A 44 -2.44 -12.27 4.93
C HIS A 44 -3.51 -11.94 3.90
N ARG A 45 -3.16 -11.88 2.62
CA ARG A 45 -4.07 -11.41 1.56
C ARG A 45 -4.79 -10.15 2.00
N PRO A 46 -4.04 -9.07 2.28
CA PRO A 46 -4.66 -7.85 2.78
C PRO A 46 -5.52 -7.17 1.72
N ASP A 47 -6.38 -6.27 2.17
CA ASP A 47 -7.19 -5.48 1.25
C ASP A 47 -6.38 -4.38 0.58
N LEU A 48 -5.32 -3.93 1.24
CA LEU A 48 -4.47 -2.84 0.75
C LEU A 48 -3.06 -2.99 1.31
N VAL A 49 -2.07 -2.62 0.51
CA VAL A 49 -0.68 -2.54 0.96
C VAL A 49 -0.23 -1.09 0.87
N LEU A 50 0.36 -0.59 1.95
CA LEU A 50 1.07 0.69 1.96
C LEU A 50 2.56 0.34 1.92
N MET A 51 3.24 0.71 0.84
CA MET A 51 4.58 0.23 0.56
C MET A 51 5.54 1.38 0.32
N ASP A 52 6.56 1.51 1.18
CA ASP A 52 7.63 2.47 0.95
C ASP A 52 8.34 2.13 -0.35
N TYR A 53 8.61 3.14 -1.17
CA TYR A 53 9.34 2.93 -2.41
C TYR A 53 10.81 2.61 -2.15
N TRP A 54 11.44 3.39 -1.26
CA TRP A 54 12.88 3.28 -1.04
C TRP A 54 13.20 2.25 0.03
N MET A 55 13.40 1.02 -0.40
CA MET A 55 13.82 -0.07 0.48
C MET A 55 15.04 -0.75 -0.13
N PRO A 56 15.99 -1.21 0.70
CA PRO A 56 17.21 -1.84 0.18
C PRO A 56 16.89 -3.10 -0.62
N ARG A 57 17.70 -3.37 -1.63
CA ARG A 57 17.67 -4.56 -2.47
C ARG A 57 16.47 -4.64 -3.40
N LEU A 58 15.27 -4.49 -2.89
CA LEU A 58 14.06 -4.59 -3.68
C LEU A 58 13.19 -3.39 -3.35
N ASN A 59 13.13 -2.42 -4.26
CA ASN A 59 12.32 -1.22 -4.01
C ASN A 59 10.83 -1.53 -4.10
N GLY A 60 10.02 -0.59 -3.62
CA GLY A 60 8.58 -0.78 -3.53
C GLY A 60 7.90 -1.02 -4.87
N ALA A 61 8.38 -0.38 -5.94
CA ALA A 61 7.77 -0.58 -7.25
C ALA A 61 8.02 -2.01 -7.76
N THR A 62 9.22 -2.55 -7.53
CA THR A 62 9.53 -3.91 -7.91
C THR A 62 8.72 -4.91 -7.09
N ALA A 63 8.62 -4.67 -5.79
CA ALA A 63 7.78 -5.51 -4.92
C ALA A 63 6.33 -5.47 -5.37
N CYS A 64 5.84 -4.29 -5.74
CA CYS A 64 4.48 -4.11 -6.24
C CYS A 64 4.24 -4.95 -7.49
N ARG A 65 5.16 -4.88 -8.45
CA ARG A 65 5.05 -5.68 -9.68
C ARG A 65 5.04 -7.18 -9.39
N ASN A 66 5.89 -7.61 -8.45
CA ASN A 66 5.93 -9.03 -8.08
C ASN A 66 4.62 -9.49 -7.46
N ILE A 67 4.04 -8.68 -6.58
CA ILE A 67 2.76 -9.02 -5.96
C ILE A 67 1.67 -9.08 -7.02
N LEU A 68 1.62 -8.10 -7.91
CA LEU A 68 0.59 -8.04 -8.94
C LEU A 68 0.71 -9.13 -9.98
N ALA A 69 1.93 -9.61 -10.24
CA ALA A 69 2.13 -10.71 -11.17
C ALA A 69 1.43 -11.98 -10.66
N LYS A 70 1.40 -12.15 -9.34
CA LYS A 70 0.78 -13.32 -8.72
C LYS A 70 -0.67 -13.06 -8.30
N TYR A 71 -0.96 -11.83 -7.90
CA TYR A 71 -2.29 -11.43 -7.41
C TYR A 71 -2.73 -10.17 -8.15
N PRO A 72 -3.29 -10.32 -9.36
CA PRO A 72 -3.60 -9.15 -10.20
C PRO A 72 -4.61 -8.18 -9.59
N ALA A 73 -5.41 -8.63 -8.63
CA ALA A 73 -6.39 -7.78 -7.97
C ALA A 73 -5.83 -7.04 -6.76
N ALA A 74 -4.55 -7.23 -6.44
CA ALA A 74 -3.94 -6.57 -5.28
C ALA A 74 -3.99 -5.05 -5.44
N ARG A 75 -4.20 -4.36 -4.33
CA ARG A 75 -4.21 -2.89 -4.29
C ARG A 75 -3.02 -2.42 -3.48
N ILE A 76 -2.18 -1.61 -4.10
CA ILE A 76 -0.93 -1.17 -3.47
C ILE A 76 -0.79 0.33 -3.68
N ILE A 77 -0.52 1.04 -2.59
CA ILE A 77 -0.18 2.47 -2.62
C ILE A 77 1.30 2.58 -2.27
N LEU A 78 2.07 3.24 -3.14
CA LEU A 78 3.47 3.51 -2.86
C LEU A 78 3.61 4.77 -2.02
N ILE A 79 4.62 4.80 -1.16
CA ILE A 79 4.89 5.94 -0.29
C ILE A 79 6.31 6.39 -0.56
N SER A 80 6.51 7.70 -0.77
CA SER A 80 7.84 8.22 -1.10
C SER A 80 7.94 9.70 -0.81
N GLY A 81 9.15 10.16 -0.52
CA GLY A 81 9.44 11.59 -0.41
C GLY A 81 9.76 12.24 -1.75
N THR A 82 9.82 11.46 -2.83
CA THR A 82 10.17 11.97 -4.15
C THR A 82 9.04 11.72 -5.13
N ASP A 83 9.12 12.34 -6.31
CA ASP A 83 8.12 12.17 -7.35
C ASP A 83 8.26 10.78 -7.97
N LEU A 84 7.20 10.00 -7.93
CA LEU A 84 7.14 8.64 -8.46
C LEU A 84 6.20 8.49 -9.65
N SER A 85 5.89 9.59 -10.34
CA SER A 85 4.89 9.53 -11.40
C SER A 85 5.22 8.49 -12.48
N LYS A 86 6.49 8.34 -12.84
CA LYS A 86 6.90 7.33 -13.82
C LYS A 86 6.82 5.92 -13.24
N GLU A 87 7.27 5.76 -12.01
CA GLU A 87 7.28 4.46 -11.36
C GLU A 87 5.87 3.95 -11.14
N ILE A 88 4.94 4.83 -10.82
CA ILE A 88 3.55 4.43 -10.64
C ILE A 88 2.99 3.89 -11.95
N ALA A 89 3.28 4.55 -13.06
CA ALA A 89 2.76 4.15 -14.36
C ALA A 89 3.18 2.72 -14.71
N VAL A 90 4.36 2.28 -14.29
CA VAL A 90 4.87 0.95 -14.65
C VAL A 90 4.73 -0.06 -13.52
N SER A 91 4.45 0.37 -12.30
CA SER A 91 4.38 -0.54 -11.16
C SER A 91 3.04 -1.22 -11.01
N GLY A 92 1.98 -0.58 -11.48
CA GLY A 92 0.62 -1.04 -11.26
C GLY A 92 0.03 -0.59 -9.94
N ALA A 93 0.74 0.24 -9.17
CA ALA A 93 0.21 0.79 -7.92
C ALA A 93 -1.02 1.66 -8.21
N ILE A 94 -1.96 1.69 -7.27
CA ILE A 94 -3.18 2.48 -7.46
C ILE A 94 -3.02 3.93 -7.07
N GLY A 95 -1.92 4.28 -6.41
CA GLY A 95 -1.64 5.66 -6.03
C GLY A 95 -0.33 5.80 -5.30
N VAL A 96 -0.04 7.04 -4.89
CA VAL A 96 1.16 7.35 -4.12
C VAL A 96 0.80 8.31 -3.00
N LEU A 97 1.47 8.15 -1.86
CA LEU A 97 1.41 9.11 -0.77
C LEU A 97 2.80 9.69 -0.58
N LYS A 98 2.86 10.99 -0.31
CA LYS A 98 4.12 11.69 -0.13
C LYS A 98 4.52 11.68 1.35
N LYS A 99 5.79 11.43 1.61
CA LYS A 99 6.34 11.52 2.97
C LYS A 99 6.64 12.97 3.33
N PRO A 100 6.45 13.36 4.57
CA PRO A 100 5.85 12.59 5.66
C PRO A 100 4.35 12.45 5.45
N VAL A 101 3.81 11.26 5.72
CA VAL A 101 2.40 11.00 5.48
C VAL A 101 1.56 11.66 6.57
N GLY A 102 0.70 12.59 6.17
CA GLY A 102 -0.21 13.24 7.09
C GLY A 102 -1.52 12.47 7.21
N LEU A 103 -2.25 12.74 8.28
CA LEU A 103 -3.49 12.03 8.56
C LEU A 103 -4.55 12.26 7.47
N GLN A 104 -4.71 13.51 7.02
CA GLN A 104 -5.73 13.83 6.03
C GLN A 104 -5.47 13.17 4.68
N PRO A 105 -4.26 13.28 4.09
CA PRO A 105 -3.98 12.57 2.85
C PRO A 105 -4.10 11.06 2.99
N LEU A 106 -3.70 10.50 4.13
CA LEU A 106 -3.84 9.08 4.37
C LEU A 106 -5.31 8.69 4.42
N TYR A 107 -6.11 9.42 5.19
CA TYR A 107 -7.54 9.13 5.30
C TYR A 107 -8.20 9.16 3.93
N ALA A 108 -7.91 10.18 3.12
CA ALA A 108 -8.49 10.31 1.79
C ALA A 108 -8.09 9.13 0.90
N ALA A 109 -6.81 8.72 0.96
CA ALA A 109 -6.33 7.61 0.16
C ALA A 109 -6.97 6.28 0.58
N LEU A 110 -7.12 6.07 1.88
CA LEU A 110 -7.75 4.85 2.39
C LEU A 110 -9.24 4.82 2.05
N TYR A 111 -9.91 5.96 2.15
CA TYR A 111 -11.31 6.05 1.78
C TYR A 111 -11.50 5.70 0.31
N ALA A 112 -10.68 6.28 -0.56
CA ALA A 112 -10.78 6.02 -1.99
C ALA A 112 -10.45 4.56 -2.32
N ALA A 113 -9.44 3.97 -1.67
CA ALA A 113 -9.06 2.59 -1.90
C ALA A 113 -10.11 1.61 -1.41
N GLY A 114 -10.86 1.98 -0.36
CA GLY A 114 -11.90 1.12 0.19
C GLY A 114 -13.26 1.30 -0.46
N ALA A 115 -13.40 2.30 -1.33
CA ALA A 115 -14.67 2.54 -1.99
C ALA A 115 -14.98 1.41 -2.97
N PRO A 116 -16.25 1.10 -3.17
CA PRO A 116 -16.60 0.11 -4.18
C PRO A 116 -16.07 0.55 -5.52
N ARG A 117 -15.70 -0.42 -6.35
CA ARG A 117 -15.26 -0.08 -7.68
C ARG A 117 -16.43 0.46 -8.46
N GLU A 118 -16.07 1.14 -9.57
CA GLU A 118 -17.06 1.76 -10.39
C GLU A 118 -18.18 0.84 -10.75
N ALA A 119 -19.27 1.42 -11.13
CA ALA A 119 -20.39 0.63 -11.53
C ALA A 119 -20.01 -0.42 -12.51
N GLY A 120 -19.00 -0.12 -13.24
CA GLY A 120 -18.46 -1.12 -14.10
C GLY A 120 -17.97 -2.23 -13.29
N ASP A 121 -17.70 -2.00 -12.10
CA ASP A 121 -17.23 -3.02 -11.33
C ASP A 121 -18.30 -3.36 -10.41
N ALA A 122 -18.86 -2.50 -10.03
CA ALA A 122 -19.82 -2.80 -9.21
C ALA A 122 -20.96 -3.28 -9.81
N GLY A 123 -20.58 -3.17 -10.53
CA GLY A 123 -21.51 -3.41 -10.85
C GLY A 123 -22.05 -3.80 -9.89
N ALA A 124 -21.54 -3.66 -9.70
CA ALA A 124 -21.90 -3.73 -9.15
C ALA A 124 -22.49 -3.38 -8.47
N GLY A 125 -22.60 -3.04 -8.44
CA GLY A 125 -22.98 -2.54 -7.99
C GLY A 125 -23.66 -2.47 -7.93
N PRO A 126 -24.11 -2.43 -7.80
CA PRO A 126 -24.70 -2.11 -7.58
C PRO A 126 -25.01 -2.25 -7.25
#